data_643e2d6843ecb9b8b5dbe0b52c99d58e
#
_entry.id   643e2d6843ecb9b8b5dbe0b52c99d58e
#
_cell.length_a   1.000
_cell.length_b   1.000
_cell.length_c   1.000
_cell.angle_alpha   90.00
_cell.angle_beta   90.00
_cell.angle_gamma   90.00
#
_symmetry.space_group_name_H-M   'P 1'
#
loop_
_entity.id
_entity.type
_entity.pdbx_description
1 polymer ?
#
loop_
_entity_poly.entity_id
_entity_poly.type
_entity_poly.pdbx_seq_one_letter_code
_entity_poly.pdbx_strand_id
1 'polypeptide(L)'
;MKIRAKNGEQTVDITLPATDMDIQYCMKCIGIEDIVPVCCISEVRDEPSYFGFLKGQTVNMDELNFFARRLDGMTEYEKRVVGVYSSETGMREMKQLINLTYSLQGLSLITDLTDGKRVGLRLYLDRHLAI
;
A
#
# COMPACT_ATOMS: atom_id res chain seq x y z
N MET A 1 -7.79 -1.28 -4.29
CA MET A 1 -7.54 -0.07 -3.49
C MET A 1 -8.09 1.14 -4.23
N LYS A 2 -8.94 1.90 -3.58
CA LYS A 2 -9.53 3.12 -4.16
C LYS A 2 -8.91 4.33 -3.47
N ILE A 3 -8.29 5.19 -4.24
CA ILE A 3 -7.61 6.38 -3.72
C ILE A 3 -8.02 7.63 -4.49
N ARG A 4 -7.79 8.77 -3.87
CA ARG A 4 -7.80 10.07 -4.54
C ARG A 4 -6.37 10.59 -4.60
N ALA A 5 -5.85 10.79 -5.80
CA ALA A 5 -4.56 11.40 -6.03
C ALA A 5 -4.73 12.90 -6.20
N LYS A 6 -3.75 13.67 -5.73
CA LYS A 6 -3.79 15.14 -5.74
C LYS A 6 -2.47 15.73 -6.22
N ASN A 7 -2.59 16.73 -7.06
CA ASN A 7 -1.47 17.58 -7.49
C ASN A 7 -1.92 19.04 -7.42
N GLY A 8 -1.46 19.77 -6.40
CA GLY A 8 -1.98 21.12 -6.13
C GLY A 8 -3.46 21.06 -5.78
N GLU A 9 -4.29 21.74 -6.56
CA GLU A 9 -5.75 21.76 -6.39
C GLU A 9 -6.47 20.72 -7.26
N GLN A 10 -5.74 20.07 -8.17
CA GLN A 10 -6.29 19.06 -9.06
C GLN A 10 -6.32 17.69 -8.39
N THR A 11 -7.44 17.01 -8.51
CA THR A 11 -7.62 15.66 -7.94
C THR A 11 -8.19 14.70 -8.97
N VAL A 12 -7.90 13.40 -8.79
CA VAL A 12 -8.48 12.33 -9.60
C VAL A 12 -8.67 11.10 -8.72
N ASP A 13 -9.78 10.40 -8.93
CA ASP A 13 -10.05 9.13 -8.25
C ASP A 13 -9.55 7.98 -9.10
N ILE A 14 -8.83 7.05 -8.47
CA ILE A 14 -8.21 5.91 -9.15
C ILE A 14 -8.53 4.64 -8.38
N THR A 15 -8.90 3.59 -9.10
CA THR A 15 -9.03 2.24 -8.53
C THR A 15 -7.80 1.42 -8.93
N LEU A 16 -7.05 0.95 -7.96
CA LEU A 16 -5.84 0.16 -8.14
C LEU A 16 -6.10 -1.31 -7.76
N PRO A 17 -5.48 -2.29 -8.42
CA PRO A 17 -4.54 -2.11 -9.52
C PRO A 17 -5.22 -1.65 -10.81
N ALA A 18 -4.50 -0.84 -11.57
CA ALA A 18 -4.92 -0.32 -12.86
C ALA A 18 -3.89 -0.65 -13.93
N THR A 19 -4.25 -0.49 -15.22
CA THR A 19 -3.29 -0.63 -16.30
C THR A 19 -2.35 0.58 -16.35
N ASP A 20 -1.19 0.41 -16.97
CA ASP A 20 -0.24 1.52 -17.11
C ASP A 20 -0.85 2.68 -17.89
N MET A 21 -1.70 2.39 -18.89
CA MET A 21 -2.40 3.43 -19.64
C MET A 21 -3.38 4.21 -18.78
N ASP A 22 -4.11 3.52 -17.90
CA ASP A 22 -5.05 4.18 -16.98
C ASP A 22 -4.31 5.06 -15.99
N ILE A 23 -3.18 4.61 -15.46
CA ILE A 23 -2.34 5.42 -14.58
C ILE A 23 -1.87 6.69 -15.30
N GLN A 24 -1.35 6.55 -16.52
CA GLN A 24 -0.90 7.69 -17.32
C GLN A 24 -2.04 8.68 -17.59
N TYR A 25 -3.21 8.17 -17.95
CA TYR A 25 -4.38 9.01 -18.19
C TYR A 25 -4.77 9.79 -16.93
N CYS A 26 -4.86 9.11 -15.80
CA CYS A 26 -5.20 9.76 -14.53
C CYS A 26 -4.17 10.80 -14.12
N MET A 27 -2.89 10.52 -14.32
CA MET A 27 -1.83 11.47 -14.01
C MET A 27 -1.91 12.71 -14.90
N LYS A 28 -2.20 12.55 -16.19
CA LYS A 28 -2.44 13.68 -17.09
C LYS A 28 -3.60 14.55 -16.63
N CYS A 29 -4.66 13.94 -16.09
CA CYS A 29 -5.82 14.67 -15.58
C CYS A 29 -5.46 15.66 -14.46
N ILE A 30 -4.38 15.41 -13.74
CA ILE A 30 -3.89 16.27 -12.66
C ILE A 30 -2.57 16.96 -13.01
N GLY A 31 -2.23 16.99 -14.31
CA GLY A 31 -1.08 17.75 -14.81
C GLY A 31 0.28 17.08 -14.61
N ILE A 32 0.32 15.76 -14.39
CA ILE A 32 1.56 15.02 -14.21
C ILE A 32 1.87 14.24 -15.50
N GLU A 33 2.92 14.62 -16.20
CA GLU A 33 3.37 13.98 -17.44
C GLU A 33 4.79 13.40 -17.31
N ASP A 34 5.33 13.37 -16.11
CA ASP A 34 6.67 12.85 -15.84
C ASP A 34 6.73 11.33 -16.01
N ILE A 35 7.91 10.82 -16.40
CA ILE A 35 8.18 9.38 -16.51
C ILE A 35 7.99 8.72 -15.14
N VAL A 36 8.37 9.43 -14.07
CA VAL A 36 8.17 8.98 -12.69
C VAL A 36 6.96 9.74 -12.13
N PRO A 37 5.78 9.10 -12.05
CA PRO A 37 4.54 9.78 -11.66
C PRO A 37 4.42 9.86 -10.14
N VAL A 38 4.94 10.93 -9.56
CA VAL A 38 4.89 11.18 -8.12
C VAL A 38 3.76 12.14 -7.79
N CYS A 39 2.89 11.76 -6.86
CA CYS A 39 1.80 12.62 -6.40
C CYS A 39 1.41 12.32 -4.96
N CYS A 40 0.59 13.19 -4.39
CA CYS A 40 0.08 13.00 -3.04
C CYS A 40 -1.20 12.16 -3.05
N ILE A 41 -1.34 11.27 -2.07
CA ILE A 41 -2.59 10.57 -1.81
C ILE A 41 -3.41 11.45 -0.86
N SER A 42 -4.51 12.04 -1.34
CA SER A 42 -5.37 12.87 -0.51
C SER A 42 -6.39 12.08 0.28
N GLU A 43 -6.82 10.93 -0.23
CA GLU A 43 -7.76 10.04 0.44
C GLU A 43 -7.52 8.57 0.07
N VAL A 44 -7.80 7.68 1.01
CA VAL A 44 -7.93 6.24 0.79
C VAL A 44 -9.38 5.88 1.08
N ARG A 45 -10.08 5.32 0.09
CA ARG A 45 -11.54 5.17 0.12
C ARG A 45 -12.03 3.74 0.32
N ASP A 46 -11.15 2.80 0.54
CA ASP A 46 -11.53 1.40 0.75
C ASP A 46 -12.23 1.21 2.08
N GLU A 47 -13.23 0.33 2.08
CA GLU A 47 -13.96 -0.05 3.27
C GLU A 47 -13.89 -1.58 3.48
N PRO A 48 -13.30 -2.08 4.60
CA PRO A 48 -12.54 -1.34 5.61
C PRO A 48 -11.17 -0.90 5.08
N SER A 49 -10.71 0.26 5.52
CA SER A 49 -9.43 0.78 5.06
C SER A 49 -8.29 0.35 5.99
N TYR A 50 -7.53 -0.64 5.57
CA TYR A 50 -6.31 -1.05 6.28
C TYR A 50 -5.13 -0.12 5.98
N PHE A 51 -5.24 0.69 4.93
CA PHE A 51 -4.17 1.52 4.41
C PHE A 51 -4.47 3.02 4.51
N GLY A 52 -5.37 3.40 5.42
CA GLY A 52 -5.71 4.80 5.67
C GLY A 52 -4.51 5.65 6.07
N PHE A 53 -3.45 5.05 6.63
CA PHE A 53 -2.22 5.74 6.98
C PHE A 53 -1.47 6.31 5.76
N LEU A 54 -1.79 5.87 4.55
CA LEU A 54 -1.20 6.42 3.32
C LEU A 54 -1.75 7.79 2.97
N LYS A 55 -2.84 8.21 3.58
CA LYS A 55 -3.40 9.56 3.38
C LYS A 55 -2.35 10.61 3.74
N GLY A 56 -2.15 11.56 2.82
CA GLY A 56 -1.18 12.63 2.99
C GLY A 56 0.24 12.27 2.55
N GLN A 57 0.49 11.02 2.16
CA GLN A 57 1.81 10.60 1.69
C GLN A 57 2.01 10.95 0.22
N THR A 58 3.24 11.35 -0.13
CA THR A 58 3.66 11.51 -1.51
C THR A 58 4.31 10.22 -1.97
N VAL A 59 3.80 9.64 -3.05
CA VAL A 59 4.22 8.33 -3.52
C VAL A 59 4.48 8.32 -5.02
N ASN A 60 5.28 7.36 -5.47
CA ASN A 60 5.37 7.00 -6.88
C ASN A 60 4.16 6.11 -7.20
N MET A 61 3.33 6.55 -8.15
CA MET A 61 2.09 5.86 -8.49
C MET A 61 2.32 4.48 -9.13
N ASP A 62 3.43 4.29 -9.84
CA ASP A 62 3.78 2.98 -10.38
C ASP A 62 4.10 1.99 -9.25
N GLU A 63 4.81 2.45 -8.24
CA GLU A 63 5.09 1.63 -7.04
C GLU A 63 3.82 1.32 -6.25
N LEU A 64 2.96 2.31 -6.07
CA LEU A 64 1.69 2.09 -5.39
C LEU A 64 0.80 1.11 -6.15
N ASN A 65 0.77 1.21 -7.48
CA ASN A 65 0.03 0.28 -8.33
C ASN A 65 0.57 -1.15 -8.21
N PHE A 66 1.89 -1.31 -8.17
CA PHE A 66 2.53 -2.60 -7.95
C PHE A 66 2.15 -3.17 -6.58
N PHE A 67 2.20 -2.35 -5.54
CA PHE A 67 1.77 -2.73 -4.20
C PHE A 67 0.31 -3.20 -4.20
N ALA A 68 -0.57 -2.47 -4.88
CA ALA A 68 -1.99 -2.84 -5.00
C ALA A 68 -2.17 -4.19 -5.71
N ARG A 69 -1.35 -4.48 -6.73
CA ARG A 69 -1.37 -5.79 -7.41
C ARG A 69 -0.96 -6.92 -6.45
N ARG A 70 0.04 -6.66 -5.61
CA ARG A 70 0.45 -7.64 -4.60
C ARG A 70 -0.69 -7.91 -3.61
N LEU A 71 -1.38 -6.85 -3.17
CA LEU A 71 -2.51 -6.98 -2.25
C LEU A 71 -3.69 -7.72 -2.89
N ASP A 72 -3.91 -7.52 -4.17
CA ASP A 72 -5.02 -8.14 -4.89
C ASP A 72 -4.93 -9.67 -4.91
N GLY A 73 -3.72 -10.22 -4.85
CA GLY A 73 -3.48 -11.65 -4.73
C GLY A 73 -3.49 -12.20 -3.31
N MET A 74 -3.76 -11.37 -2.31
CA MET A 74 -3.74 -11.75 -0.90
C MET A 74 -5.15 -11.98 -0.35
N THR A 75 -5.23 -12.81 0.71
CA THR A 75 -6.47 -12.96 1.48
C THR A 75 -6.75 -11.69 2.29
N GLU A 76 -7.99 -11.53 2.74
CA GLU A 76 -8.35 -10.40 3.62
C GLU A 76 -7.51 -10.38 4.90
N TYR A 77 -7.21 -11.56 5.44
CA TYR A 77 -6.35 -11.69 6.60
C TYR A 77 -4.94 -11.16 6.33
N GLU A 78 -4.34 -11.56 5.21
CA GLU A 78 -3.00 -11.11 4.82
C GLU A 78 -2.95 -9.59 4.61
N LYS A 79 -3.95 -9.02 3.93
CA LYS A 79 -4.07 -7.57 3.75
C LYS A 79 -4.13 -6.84 5.09
N ARG A 80 -4.91 -7.37 6.02
CA ARG A 80 -5.05 -6.81 7.36
C ARG A 80 -3.71 -6.82 8.10
N VAL A 81 -2.97 -7.93 8.01
CA VAL A 81 -1.65 -8.04 8.64
C VAL A 81 -0.69 -7.00 8.07
N VAL A 82 -0.65 -6.83 6.75
CA VAL A 82 0.17 -5.80 6.10
C VAL A 82 -0.21 -4.42 6.62
N GLY A 83 -1.49 -4.09 6.64
CA GLY A 83 -1.96 -2.78 7.08
C GLY A 83 -1.65 -2.49 8.55
N VAL A 84 -1.94 -3.44 9.43
CA VAL A 84 -1.70 -3.29 10.86
C VAL A 84 -0.20 -3.18 11.16
N TYR A 85 0.61 -4.06 10.58
CA TYR A 85 2.05 -4.03 10.78
C TYR A 85 2.65 -2.70 10.31
N SER A 86 2.29 -2.28 9.10
CA SER A 86 2.80 -1.03 8.52
C SER A 86 2.39 0.19 9.34
N SER A 87 1.15 0.21 9.81
CA SER A 87 0.64 1.30 10.66
C SER A 87 1.38 1.37 12.00
N GLU A 88 1.57 0.22 12.66
CA GLU A 88 2.22 0.15 13.97
C GLU A 88 3.72 0.45 13.92
N THR A 89 4.40 0.06 12.85
CA THR A 89 5.84 0.30 12.70
C THR A 89 6.18 1.64 12.09
N GLY A 90 5.18 2.39 11.63
CA GLY A 90 5.41 3.67 10.96
C GLY A 90 5.99 3.54 9.56
N MET A 91 5.89 2.34 8.96
CA MET A 91 6.39 2.08 7.61
C MET A 91 5.58 2.89 6.58
N ARG A 92 6.24 3.72 5.78
CA ARG A 92 5.59 4.62 4.82
C ARG A 92 6.18 4.55 3.42
N GLU A 93 7.39 4.04 3.26
CA GLU A 93 8.02 3.94 1.95
C GLU A 93 7.43 2.78 1.15
N MET A 94 7.10 3.04 -0.12
CA MET A 94 6.51 2.02 -0.99
C MET A 94 7.38 0.78 -1.14
N LYS A 95 8.70 0.96 -1.24
CA LYS A 95 9.62 -0.17 -1.35
C LYS A 95 9.56 -1.10 -0.13
N GLN A 96 9.46 -0.52 1.06
CA GLN A 96 9.33 -1.29 2.29
C GLN A 96 8.00 -2.03 2.34
N LEU A 97 6.91 -1.38 1.95
CA LEU A 97 5.58 -1.97 1.90
C LEU A 97 5.53 -3.14 0.90
N ILE A 98 6.13 -2.95 -0.27
CA ILE A 98 6.21 -4.01 -1.29
C ILE A 98 7.02 -5.20 -0.77
N ASN A 99 8.18 -4.94 -0.15
CA ASN A 99 9.02 -5.99 0.44
C ASN A 99 8.26 -6.76 1.53
N LEU A 100 7.46 -6.07 2.34
CA LEU A 100 6.63 -6.70 3.36
C LEU A 100 5.67 -7.72 2.74
N THR A 101 5.08 -7.43 1.59
CA THR A 101 4.16 -8.36 0.91
C THR A 101 4.85 -9.68 0.53
N TYR A 102 6.12 -9.62 0.16
CA TYR A 102 6.90 -10.83 -0.15
C TYR A 102 7.27 -11.61 1.11
N SER A 103 7.60 -10.91 2.19
CA SER A 103 7.91 -11.55 3.48
C SER A 103 6.73 -12.31 4.06
N LEU A 104 5.51 -11.82 3.84
CA LEU A 104 4.28 -12.44 4.31
C LEU A 104 3.98 -13.79 3.65
N GLN A 105 4.49 -14.06 2.47
CA GLN A 105 4.27 -15.36 1.82
C GLN A 105 4.80 -16.52 2.66
N GLY A 106 5.86 -16.29 3.45
CA GLY A 106 6.37 -17.27 4.40
C GLY A 106 5.59 -17.34 5.71
N LEU A 107 4.63 -16.45 5.93
CA LEU A 107 3.86 -16.31 7.18
C LEU A 107 2.38 -16.68 7.03
N SER A 108 1.97 -17.19 5.87
CA SER A 108 0.58 -17.55 5.58
C SER A 108 0.00 -18.60 6.53
N LEU A 109 0.83 -19.28 7.32
CA LEU A 109 0.43 -20.32 8.27
C LEU A 109 0.10 -19.76 9.66
N ILE A 110 0.32 -18.47 9.91
CA ILE A 110 -0.04 -17.84 11.19
C ILE A 110 -1.49 -17.39 11.10
N THR A 111 -2.40 -18.27 11.55
CA THR A 111 -3.83 -18.08 11.31
C THR A 111 -4.58 -17.35 12.42
N ASP A 112 -4.07 -17.37 13.66
CA ASP A 112 -4.79 -16.80 14.81
C ASP A 112 -3.98 -15.68 15.46
N LEU A 113 -4.30 -14.44 15.11
CA LEU A 113 -3.69 -13.28 15.73
C LEU A 113 -4.49 -12.84 16.96
N THR A 114 -4.11 -13.35 18.12
CA THR A 114 -4.41 -12.70 19.40
C THR A 114 -3.38 -11.59 19.62
N ASP A 115 -3.61 -10.68 20.57
CA ASP A 115 -2.69 -9.57 20.82
C ASP A 115 -1.24 -10.03 21.09
N GLY A 116 -1.06 -11.12 21.82
CA GLY A 116 0.26 -11.69 22.06
C GLY A 116 0.93 -12.24 20.82
N LYS A 117 0.13 -12.85 19.93
CA LYS A 117 0.63 -13.37 18.66
C LYS A 117 0.96 -12.24 17.67
N ARG A 118 0.27 -11.13 17.73
CA ARG A 118 0.61 -9.93 16.93
C ARG A 118 2.00 -9.42 17.24
N VAL A 119 2.38 -9.39 18.51
CA VAL A 119 3.75 -9.00 18.94
C VAL A 119 4.78 -9.99 18.38
N GLY A 120 4.51 -11.29 18.46
CA GLY A 120 5.38 -12.34 17.91
C GLY A 120 5.54 -12.23 16.41
N LEU A 121 4.44 -11.97 15.68
CA LEU A 121 4.47 -11.76 14.25
C LEU A 121 5.31 -10.53 13.88
N ARG A 122 5.17 -9.45 14.62
CA ARG A 122 5.95 -8.23 14.40
C ARG A 122 7.45 -8.50 14.55
N LEU A 123 7.87 -9.21 15.58
CA LEU A 123 9.28 -9.57 15.79
C LEU A 123 9.81 -10.45 14.65
N TYR A 124 9.01 -11.39 14.18
CA TYR A 124 9.37 -12.25 13.07
C TYR A 124 9.57 -11.46 11.78
N LEU A 125 8.64 -10.58 11.45
CA LEU A 125 8.72 -9.72 10.27
C LEU A 125 9.92 -8.77 10.33
N ASP A 126 10.19 -8.18 11.50
CA ASP A 126 11.34 -7.30 11.70
C ASP A 126 12.66 -8.02 11.39
N ARG A 127 12.80 -9.28 11.82
CA ARG A 127 13.97 -10.09 11.49
C ARG A 127 14.11 -10.36 9.99
N HIS A 128 13.00 -10.64 9.31
CA HIS A 128 13.01 -10.91 7.88
C HIS A 128 13.29 -9.67 7.05
N LEU A 129 12.81 -8.52 7.49
CA LEU A 129 13.03 -7.25 6.82
C LEU A 129 14.42 -6.68 7.08
N ALA A 130 15.08 -7.08 8.16
CA ALA A 130 16.43 -6.64 8.50
C ALA A 130 17.54 -7.34 7.71
N ILE A 131 17.19 -8.38 6.99
CA ILE A 131 18.11 -9.10 6.11
C ILE A 131 18.06 -8.45 4.72
#